data_ee9daaed08cdfe30027e0892739d3936
#
_entry.id   ee9daaed08cdfe30027e0892739d3936
#
_cell.length_a   1.000
_cell.length_b   1.000
_cell.length_c   1.000
_cell.angle_alpha   90.00
_cell.angle_beta   90.00
_cell.angle_gamma   90.00
#
_symmetry.space_group_name_H-M   'P 1'
#
loop_
_entity.id
_entity.type
_entity.pdbx_description
1 polymer ?
#
loop_
_entity_poly.entity_id
_entity_poly.type
_entity_poly.pdbx_seq_one_letter_code
_entity_poly.pdbx_strand_id
1 'polypeptide(L)'
;MNFLKTIFYNFLVFFVAIILIEIFFGYWFKDENFGIYMRKERKINWQTTSSFNKEKYDFFYKRNYWGFRGEEFDPKDVKVIFEGGSTGNQRFTPEEFTIVGLINQKLKLLNLDISIFNASTDGKSVNGYINDFYYWFSKIPNFKPEYVIFYIGVNDRDIADPFLDYKISEDKIDQIKDFIKNNSIFVDKFKFFKNRYFPRNTSAYDFNNAKLYKDFKYVDYKKATILHKNLDKKDLEFIDVFRNKLDKLKSIIEKKNFKPIFITQIKFDGLKDKKLFLVNNEL
;
A
#
# COMPACT_ATOMS: atom_id res chain seq x y z
N MET A 1 -32.35 39.85 -23.56
CA MET A 1 -31.56 40.16 -22.34
C MET A 1 -31.88 39.22 -21.14
N ASN A 2 -33.10 38.72 -21.03
CA ASN A 2 -33.50 37.89 -19.90
C ASN A 2 -32.97 36.44 -19.95
N PHE A 3 -32.86 35.82 -21.14
CA PHE A 3 -32.43 34.45 -21.31
C PHE A 3 -30.98 34.20 -20.84
N LEU A 4 -30.04 35.05 -21.25
CA LEU A 4 -28.64 34.97 -20.82
C LEU A 4 -28.46 35.17 -19.31
N LYS A 5 -29.27 36.10 -18.73
CA LYS A 5 -29.28 36.32 -17.27
C LYS A 5 -29.79 35.07 -16.53
N THR A 6 -30.83 34.41 -17.03
CA THR A 6 -31.40 33.22 -16.44
C THR A 6 -30.36 32.06 -16.47
N ILE A 7 -29.67 31.86 -17.60
CA ILE A 7 -28.59 30.89 -17.71
C ILE A 7 -27.47 31.17 -16.69
N PHE A 8 -27.05 32.44 -16.60
CA PHE A 8 -26.01 32.86 -15.66
C PHE A 8 -26.41 32.58 -14.20
N TYR A 9 -27.64 32.95 -13.80
CA TYR A 9 -28.11 32.67 -12.43
C TYR A 9 -28.23 31.20 -12.13
N ASN A 10 -28.72 30.38 -13.07
CA ASN A 10 -28.78 28.93 -12.89
C ASN A 10 -27.38 28.33 -12.74
N PHE A 11 -26.42 28.80 -13.53
CA PHE A 11 -25.03 28.37 -13.41
C PHE A 11 -24.41 28.79 -12.06
N LEU A 12 -24.70 29.99 -11.60
CA LEU A 12 -24.24 30.49 -10.30
C LEU A 12 -24.82 29.64 -9.15
N VAL A 13 -26.13 29.37 -9.18
CA VAL A 13 -26.81 28.52 -8.17
C VAL A 13 -26.22 27.12 -8.17
N PHE A 14 -26.00 26.56 -9.35
CA PHE A 14 -25.39 25.23 -9.48
C PHE A 14 -23.95 25.21 -8.92
N PHE A 15 -23.18 26.24 -9.20
CA PHE A 15 -21.81 26.35 -8.71
C PHE A 15 -21.76 26.51 -7.18
N VAL A 16 -22.65 27.34 -6.62
CA VAL A 16 -22.80 27.49 -5.16
C VAL A 16 -23.22 26.15 -4.53
N ALA A 17 -24.15 25.42 -5.14
CA ALA A 17 -24.55 24.11 -4.64
C ALA A 17 -23.38 23.12 -4.62
N ILE A 18 -22.53 23.10 -5.67
CA ILE A 18 -21.33 22.28 -5.70
C ILE A 18 -20.39 22.65 -4.54
N ILE A 19 -20.13 23.94 -4.32
CA ILE A 19 -19.27 24.40 -3.24
C ILE A 19 -19.83 23.97 -1.88
N LEU A 20 -21.13 24.13 -1.65
CA LEU A 20 -21.76 23.71 -0.39
C LEU A 20 -21.62 22.20 -0.18
N ILE A 21 -21.87 21.39 -1.21
CA ILE A 21 -21.69 19.94 -1.12
C ILE A 21 -20.22 19.59 -0.79
N GLU A 22 -19.26 20.25 -1.42
CA GLU A 22 -17.84 20.06 -1.12
C GLU A 22 -17.50 20.45 0.32
N ILE A 23 -18.01 21.58 0.81
CA ILE A 23 -17.75 22.04 2.18
C ILE A 23 -18.33 21.06 3.22
N PHE A 24 -19.57 20.61 3.04
CA PHE A 24 -20.25 19.76 4.02
C PHE A 24 -19.84 18.29 3.95
N PHE A 25 -19.57 17.76 2.78
CA PHE A 25 -19.32 16.34 2.56
C PHE A 25 -17.89 16.03 2.12
N GLY A 26 -17.12 17.02 1.71
CA GLY A 26 -15.71 16.87 1.39
C GLY A 26 -14.84 16.66 2.62
N TYR A 27 -13.57 16.41 2.37
CA TYR A 27 -12.58 16.17 3.42
C TYR A 27 -11.70 17.38 3.72
N TRP A 28 -12.14 18.60 3.29
CA TRP A 28 -11.37 19.85 3.31
C TRP A 28 -10.97 20.31 4.73
N PHE A 29 -11.84 20.05 5.71
CA PHE A 29 -11.69 20.51 7.10
C PHE A 29 -11.45 19.35 8.08
N LYS A 30 -11.21 18.16 7.58
CA LYS A 30 -10.91 17.02 8.45
C LYS A 30 -9.41 17.02 8.74
N ASP A 31 -9.03 17.31 9.97
CA ASP A 31 -7.63 17.29 10.47
C ASP A 31 -6.92 15.93 10.36
N GLU A 32 -7.63 14.94 9.90
CA GLU A 32 -7.27 13.56 9.93
C GLU A 32 -6.73 13.04 8.59
N ASN A 33 -6.08 13.90 7.81
CA ASN A 33 -5.31 13.43 6.66
C ASN A 33 -4.05 12.72 7.14
N PHE A 34 -4.12 11.38 7.20
CA PHE A 34 -2.96 10.52 7.43
C PHE A 34 -2.01 10.60 6.23
N GLY A 35 -1.38 11.76 6.06
CA GLY A 35 -0.54 12.03 4.92
C GLY A 35 -1.29 12.13 3.59
N ILE A 36 -0.63 12.69 2.62
CA ILE A 36 -1.08 12.96 1.25
C ILE A 36 -1.48 11.68 0.51
N TYR A 37 -1.17 10.53 1.05
CA TYR A 37 -1.15 9.26 0.35
C TYR A 37 -2.24 8.30 0.77
N MET A 38 -2.90 8.56 1.91
CA MET A 38 -3.82 7.61 2.50
C MET A 38 -5.20 8.22 2.62
N ARG A 39 -6.07 7.85 1.70
CA ARG A 39 -7.49 8.10 1.88
C ARG A 39 -8.03 7.15 2.91
N LYS A 40 -8.63 7.71 3.94
CA LYS A 40 -9.50 7.00 4.85
C LYS A 40 -10.67 6.36 4.11
N GLU A 41 -11.16 5.26 4.63
CA GLU A 41 -12.41 4.63 4.21
C GLU A 41 -12.55 4.42 2.69
N ARG A 42 -11.48 4.07 2.03
CA ARG A 42 -11.53 3.80 0.61
C ARG A 42 -12.20 2.46 0.35
N LYS A 43 -13.34 2.50 -0.33
CA LYS A 43 -14.02 1.29 -0.84
C LYS A 43 -13.95 1.23 -2.35
N ILE A 44 -13.47 0.14 -2.91
CA ILE A 44 -13.44 -0.11 -4.35
C ILE A 44 -14.00 -1.50 -4.59
N ASN A 45 -14.99 -1.59 -5.47
CA ASN A 45 -15.46 -2.88 -5.96
C ASN A 45 -14.50 -3.39 -7.03
N TRP A 46 -14.04 -4.61 -6.86
CA TRP A 46 -13.21 -5.31 -7.81
C TRP A 46 -13.87 -6.57 -8.30
N GLN A 47 -13.71 -6.83 -9.59
CA GLN A 47 -14.04 -8.13 -10.18
C GLN A 47 -12.74 -8.74 -10.70
N THR A 48 -12.46 -9.95 -10.30
CA THR A 48 -11.29 -10.70 -10.74
C THR A 48 -11.69 -12.12 -11.09
N THR A 49 -10.96 -12.75 -11.98
CA THR A 49 -11.15 -14.16 -12.33
C THR A 49 -9.93 -14.93 -11.90
N SER A 50 -10.14 -15.96 -11.09
CA SER A 50 -9.05 -16.85 -10.70
C SER A 50 -8.50 -17.59 -11.92
N SER A 51 -7.18 -17.56 -12.07
CA SER A 51 -6.51 -18.31 -13.14
C SER A 51 -6.50 -19.83 -12.89
N PHE A 52 -6.68 -20.24 -11.63
CA PHE A 52 -6.67 -21.65 -11.23
C PHE A 52 -7.98 -22.37 -11.55
N ASN A 53 -9.09 -21.85 -11.01
CA ASN A 53 -10.40 -22.47 -11.07
C ASN A 53 -11.38 -21.74 -12.00
N LYS A 54 -10.94 -20.65 -12.64
CA LYS A 54 -11.77 -19.79 -13.52
C LYS A 54 -12.99 -19.18 -12.80
N GLU A 55 -13.03 -19.23 -11.48
CA GLU A 55 -14.07 -18.59 -10.70
C GLU A 55 -13.95 -17.07 -10.74
N LYS A 56 -15.10 -16.41 -10.78
CA LYS A 56 -15.18 -14.96 -10.69
C LYS A 56 -15.38 -14.56 -9.24
N TYR A 57 -14.54 -13.64 -8.79
CA TYR A 57 -14.67 -13.03 -7.48
C TYR A 57 -15.10 -11.59 -7.62
N ASP A 58 -16.16 -11.21 -6.91
CA ASP A 58 -16.62 -9.83 -6.76
C ASP A 58 -16.43 -9.48 -5.27
N PHE A 59 -15.55 -8.53 -4.98
CA PHE A 59 -15.18 -8.20 -3.63
C PHE A 59 -14.87 -6.71 -3.47
N PHE A 60 -14.98 -6.23 -2.24
CA PHE A 60 -14.61 -4.87 -1.91
C PHE A 60 -13.18 -4.82 -1.35
N TYR A 61 -12.32 -4.06 -2.03
CA TYR A 61 -11.10 -3.57 -1.42
C TYR A 61 -11.48 -2.41 -0.51
N LYS A 62 -11.24 -2.56 0.79
CA LYS A 62 -11.58 -1.57 1.79
C LYS A 62 -10.32 -1.10 2.52
N ARG A 63 -10.24 0.19 2.78
CA ARG A 63 -9.36 0.76 3.81
C ARG A 63 -10.24 1.37 4.88
N ASN A 64 -9.89 1.10 6.10
CA ASN A 64 -10.60 1.59 7.28
C ASN A 64 -10.32 3.07 7.56
N TYR A 65 -10.94 3.59 8.60
CA TYR A 65 -10.79 4.99 9.03
C TYR A 65 -9.32 5.39 9.25
N TRP A 66 -8.49 4.49 9.76
CA TRP A 66 -7.07 4.73 10.03
C TRP A 66 -6.17 4.53 8.81
N GLY A 67 -6.73 4.16 7.67
CA GLY A 67 -6.00 3.93 6.42
C GLY A 67 -5.44 2.52 6.26
N PHE A 68 -5.66 1.61 7.20
CA PHE A 68 -5.26 0.22 7.07
C PHE A 68 -6.21 -0.53 6.14
N ARG A 69 -5.70 -1.54 5.48
CA ARG A 69 -6.55 -2.44 4.71
C ARG A 69 -7.35 -3.35 5.66
N GLY A 70 -8.65 -3.52 5.38
CA GLY A 70 -9.54 -4.40 6.13
C GLY A 70 -10.54 -3.67 7.01
N GLU A 71 -10.95 -4.30 8.09
CA GLU A 71 -11.99 -3.82 8.99
C GLU A 71 -11.49 -2.73 9.96
N GLU A 72 -12.46 -2.07 10.63
CA GLU A 72 -12.18 -1.08 11.66
C GLU A 72 -11.56 -1.74 12.90
N PHE A 73 -10.76 -0.99 13.62
CA PHE A 73 -10.16 -1.39 14.89
C PHE A 73 -10.01 -0.19 15.84
N ASP A 74 -9.91 -0.45 17.13
CA ASP A 74 -9.46 0.55 18.08
C ASP A 74 -7.91 0.58 18.08
N PRO A 75 -7.27 1.72 17.81
CA PRO A 75 -5.80 1.81 17.72
C PRO A 75 -5.06 1.30 18.96
N LYS A 76 -5.65 1.41 20.17
CA LYS A 76 -5.05 0.94 21.42
C LYS A 76 -4.93 -0.58 21.50
N ASP A 77 -5.77 -1.32 20.75
CA ASP A 77 -5.83 -2.78 20.77
C ASP A 77 -4.90 -3.43 19.71
N VAL A 78 -4.27 -2.60 18.89
CA VAL A 78 -3.36 -3.08 17.84
C VAL A 78 -2.04 -3.54 18.44
N LYS A 79 -1.78 -4.85 18.40
CA LYS A 79 -0.52 -5.45 18.83
C LYS A 79 0.47 -5.66 17.69
N VAL A 80 -0.01 -6.03 16.50
CA VAL A 80 0.83 -6.38 15.37
C VAL A 80 0.36 -5.68 14.10
N ILE A 81 1.27 -5.01 13.41
CA ILE A 81 1.03 -4.45 12.08
C ILE A 81 1.93 -5.11 11.03
N PHE A 82 1.41 -5.16 9.82
CA PHE A 82 2.11 -5.70 8.66
C PHE A 82 2.32 -4.58 7.64
N GLU A 83 3.57 -4.27 7.38
CA GLU A 83 4.03 -3.29 6.41
C GLU A 83 4.55 -3.99 5.16
N GLY A 84 4.10 -3.57 3.99
CA GLY A 84 4.56 -4.12 2.71
C GLY A 84 4.25 -3.18 1.55
N GLY A 85 4.79 -3.50 0.40
CA GLY A 85 4.47 -2.89 -0.87
C GLY A 85 3.17 -3.46 -1.46
N SER A 86 3.05 -3.43 -2.81
CA SER A 86 1.90 -4.00 -3.53
C SER A 86 1.69 -5.49 -3.27
N THR A 87 2.77 -6.23 -3.02
CA THR A 87 2.75 -7.65 -2.67
C THR A 87 2.14 -7.92 -1.30
N GLY A 88 2.23 -6.98 -0.36
CA GLY A 88 1.56 -7.03 0.94
C GLY A 88 0.14 -6.45 0.88
N ASN A 89 -0.05 -5.38 0.11
CA ASN A 89 -1.36 -4.76 -0.09
C ASN A 89 -2.33 -5.66 -0.86
N GLN A 90 -1.85 -6.42 -1.83
CA GLN A 90 -2.61 -7.41 -2.61
C GLN A 90 -3.99 -6.89 -3.06
N ARG A 91 -4.04 -5.66 -3.57
CA ARG A 91 -5.26 -4.88 -3.90
C ARG A 91 -6.32 -5.67 -4.67
N PHE A 92 -5.90 -6.62 -5.50
CA PHE A 92 -6.76 -7.39 -6.41
C PHE A 92 -7.11 -8.77 -5.86
N THR A 93 -6.91 -8.99 -4.57
CA THR A 93 -7.19 -10.23 -3.86
C THR A 93 -8.27 -9.97 -2.81
N PRO A 94 -9.32 -10.80 -2.68
CA PRO A 94 -10.25 -10.72 -1.56
C PRO A 94 -9.52 -10.77 -0.22
N GLU A 95 -10.05 -10.10 0.82
CA GLU A 95 -9.35 -9.92 2.10
C GLU A 95 -8.93 -11.26 2.72
N GLU A 96 -9.84 -12.22 2.70
CA GLU A 96 -9.64 -13.57 3.26
C GLU A 96 -8.53 -14.37 2.60
N PHE A 97 -8.16 -14.05 1.36
CA PHE A 97 -7.10 -14.72 0.60
C PHE A 97 -5.78 -13.94 0.57
N THR A 98 -5.72 -12.80 1.26
CA THR A 98 -4.46 -12.06 1.38
C THR A 98 -3.50 -12.77 2.34
N ILE A 99 -2.21 -12.43 2.28
CA ILE A 99 -1.21 -12.92 3.24
C ILE A 99 -1.68 -12.66 4.67
N VAL A 100 -2.08 -11.43 4.98
CA VAL A 100 -2.55 -11.05 6.32
C VAL A 100 -3.86 -11.75 6.67
N GLY A 101 -4.81 -11.83 5.72
CA GLY A 101 -6.07 -12.54 5.93
C GLY A 101 -5.87 -14.03 6.26
N LEU A 102 -5.01 -14.71 5.50
CA LEU A 102 -4.68 -16.12 5.74
C LEU A 102 -3.96 -16.34 7.09
N ILE A 103 -3.05 -15.44 7.46
CA ILE A 103 -2.37 -15.51 8.76
C ILE A 103 -3.40 -15.31 9.87
N ASN A 104 -4.28 -14.31 9.78
CA ASN A 104 -5.32 -14.07 10.79
C ASN A 104 -6.29 -15.25 10.94
N GLN A 105 -6.68 -15.88 9.83
CA GLN A 105 -7.47 -17.12 9.89
C GLN A 105 -6.72 -18.23 10.64
N LYS A 106 -5.43 -18.38 10.36
CA LYS A 106 -4.60 -19.40 11.03
C LYS A 106 -4.43 -19.11 12.51
N LEU A 107 -4.20 -17.86 12.90
CA LEU A 107 -4.12 -17.44 14.31
C LEU A 107 -5.43 -17.77 15.05
N LYS A 108 -6.58 -17.47 14.44
CA LYS A 108 -7.91 -17.79 14.98
C LYS A 108 -8.10 -19.31 15.15
N LEU A 109 -7.70 -20.11 14.17
CA LEU A 109 -7.75 -21.59 14.26
C LEU A 109 -6.87 -22.15 15.38
N LEU A 110 -5.80 -21.44 15.73
CA LEU A 110 -4.91 -21.79 16.85
C LEU A 110 -5.39 -21.23 18.19
N ASN A 111 -6.59 -20.60 18.25
CA ASN A 111 -7.15 -19.93 19.41
C ASN A 111 -6.21 -18.84 20.00
N LEU A 112 -5.44 -18.18 19.17
CA LEU A 112 -4.59 -17.07 19.57
C LEU A 112 -5.37 -15.77 19.43
N ASP A 113 -5.52 -15.02 20.53
CA ASP A 113 -6.15 -13.70 20.55
C ASP A 113 -5.18 -12.61 20.07
N ILE A 114 -4.75 -12.77 18.83
CA ILE A 114 -3.84 -11.85 18.14
C ILE A 114 -4.38 -11.62 16.74
N SER A 115 -4.46 -10.35 16.33
CA SER A 115 -4.79 -9.95 14.98
C SER A 115 -3.67 -9.11 14.40
N ILE A 116 -3.36 -9.36 13.12
CA ILE A 116 -2.40 -8.59 12.34
C ILE A 116 -3.17 -7.61 11.47
N PHE A 117 -2.81 -6.32 11.52
CA PHE A 117 -3.45 -5.26 10.74
C PHE A 117 -2.57 -4.84 9.57
N ASN A 118 -3.16 -4.81 8.38
CA ASN A 118 -2.43 -4.61 7.13
C ASN A 118 -2.25 -3.13 6.79
N ALA A 119 -1.05 -2.60 6.99
CA ALA A 119 -0.65 -1.24 6.66
C ALA A 119 0.04 -1.12 5.29
N SER A 120 0.08 -2.20 4.51
CA SER A 120 0.76 -2.24 3.21
C SER A 120 0.11 -1.29 2.20
N THR A 121 0.94 -0.65 1.37
CA THR A 121 0.51 0.18 0.24
C THR A 121 1.35 -0.10 -1.00
N ASP A 122 0.76 0.10 -2.20
CA ASP A 122 1.47 -0.16 -3.44
C ASP A 122 2.68 0.77 -3.60
N GLY A 123 3.79 0.23 -4.11
CA GLY A 123 5.00 1.00 -4.42
C GLY A 123 5.88 1.35 -3.22
N LYS A 124 5.56 0.87 -2.01
CA LYS A 124 6.31 1.20 -0.80
C LYS A 124 7.63 0.44 -0.72
N SER A 125 8.71 1.15 -0.45
CA SER A 125 10.04 0.64 -0.10
C SER A 125 10.38 0.96 1.36
N VAL A 126 11.60 0.70 1.81
CA VAL A 126 12.07 1.06 3.16
C VAL A 126 11.89 2.54 3.47
N ASN A 127 12.09 3.45 2.50
CA ASN A 127 11.82 4.87 2.70
C ASN A 127 10.33 5.14 2.97
N GLY A 128 9.44 4.43 2.26
CA GLY A 128 8.01 4.51 2.50
C GLY A 128 7.63 4.08 3.91
N TYR A 129 8.23 3.00 4.42
CA TYR A 129 8.02 2.57 5.81
C TYR A 129 8.51 3.62 6.81
N ILE A 130 9.68 4.23 6.58
CA ILE A 130 10.19 5.33 7.40
C ILE A 130 9.19 6.49 7.42
N ASN A 131 8.65 6.87 6.26
CA ASN A 131 7.68 7.95 6.13
C ASN A 131 6.37 7.66 6.86
N ASP A 132 5.92 6.40 6.89
CA ASP A 132 4.71 6.02 7.62
C ASP A 132 4.84 6.30 9.11
N PHE A 133 6.00 6.07 9.71
CA PHE A 133 6.22 6.42 11.12
C PHE A 133 6.19 7.92 11.39
N TYR A 134 6.62 8.75 10.44
CA TYR A 134 6.60 10.20 10.59
C TYR A 134 5.25 10.83 10.27
N TYR A 135 4.58 10.36 9.22
CA TYR A 135 3.45 11.08 8.62
C TYR A 135 2.11 10.38 8.79
N TRP A 136 2.10 9.11 9.13
CA TRP A 136 0.89 8.32 9.28
C TRP A 136 0.70 7.82 10.71
N PHE A 137 1.52 6.89 11.17
CA PHE A 137 1.34 6.26 12.48
C PHE A 137 1.45 7.23 13.65
N SER A 138 2.26 8.28 13.51
CA SER A 138 2.39 9.35 14.51
C SER A 138 1.09 10.15 14.73
N LYS A 139 0.16 10.10 13.78
CA LYS A 139 -1.11 10.83 13.84
C LYS A 139 -2.26 9.98 14.38
N ILE A 140 -2.06 8.70 14.57
CA ILE A 140 -3.07 7.80 15.09
C ILE A 140 -3.01 7.84 16.62
N PRO A 141 -4.08 8.29 17.32
CA PRO A 141 -4.06 8.42 18.77
C PRO A 141 -3.95 7.05 19.44
N ASN A 142 -3.13 6.97 20.48
CA ASN A 142 -2.93 5.75 21.29
C ASN A 142 -2.43 4.53 20.50
N PHE A 143 -1.87 4.74 19.31
CA PHE A 143 -1.35 3.67 18.47
C PHE A 143 0.06 3.26 18.90
N LYS A 144 0.17 2.09 19.52
CA LYS A 144 1.42 1.54 20.06
C LYS A 144 1.52 0.04 19.78
N PRO A 145 1.69 -0.37 18.53
CA PRO A 145 1.89 -1.78 18.22
C PRO A 145 3.14 -2.32 18.91
N GLU A 146 3.08 -3.55 19.36
CA GLU A 146 4.23 -4.23 19.94
C GLU A 146 5.19 -4.72 18.85
N TYR A 147 4.63 -5.27 17.76
CA TYR A 147 5.39 -5.82 16.63
C TYR A 147 5.05 -5.13 15.33
N VAL A 148 6.07 -4.95 14.51
CA VAL A 148 5.94 -4.47 13.13
C VAL A 148 6.62 -5.48 12.21
N ILE A 149 5.81 -6.11 11.36
CA ILE A 149 6.28 -7.04 10.33
C ILE A 149 6.55 -6.25 9.06
N PHE A 150 7.78 -6.27 8.59
CA PHE A 150 8.20 -5.62 7.34
C PHE A 150 8.41 -6.66 6.25
N TYR A 151 7.59 -6.59 5.20
CA TYR A 151 7.72 -7.44 4.01
C TYR A 151 8.46 -6.68 2.92
N ILE A 152 9.79 -6.78 2.95
CA ILE A 152 10.75 -5.97 2.17
C ILE A 152 11.28 -6.76 0.97
N GLY A 153 11.57 -6.10 -0.13
CA GLY A 153 12.33 -6.68 -1.24
C GLY A 153 12.09 -6.04 -2.60
N VAL A 154 11.01 -6.36 -3.28
CA VAL A 154 10.82 -6.04 -4.71
C VAL A 154 10.92 -4.55 -5.02
N ASN A 155 10.41 -3.68 -4.17
CA ASN A 155 10.44 -2.23 -4.38
C ASN A 155 11.78 -1.59 -3.99
N ASP A 156 12.63 -2.32 -3.27
CA ASP A 156 13.93 -1.82 -2.81
C ASP A 156 15.06 -2.07 -3.80
N ARG A 157 14.79 -2.77 -4.91
CA ARG A 157 15.77 -3.03 -5.99
C ARG A 157 16.23 -1.75 -6.69
N ASP A 158 15.37 -0.74 -6.75
CA ASP A 158 15.62 0.54 -7.42
C ASP A 158 15.73 1.65 -6.37
N ILE A 159 16.78 1.56 -5.54
CA ILE A 159 17.05 2.53 -4.47
C ILE A 159 17.19 3.97 -5.01
N ALA A 160 17.58 4.10 -6.28
CA ALA A 160 17.72 5.38 -6.94
C ALA A 160 16.41 5.94 -7.47
N ASP A 161 15.32 5.14 -7.52
CA ASP A 161 14.04 5.63 -8.01
C ASP A 161 13.19 6.16 -6.84
N PRO A 162 13.20 7.48 -6.62
CA PRO A 162 12.36 8.11 -5.61
C PRO A 162 10.86 8.08 -5.96
N PHE A 163 10.48 7.58 -7.14
CA PHE A 163 9.07 7.50 -7.57
C PHE A 163 8.27 6.43 -6.82
N LEU A 164 8.92 5.40 -6.29
CA LEU A 164 8.25 4.37 -5.51
C LEU A 164 7.94 4.81 -4.08
N ASP A 165 8.74 5.73 -3.55
CA ASP A 165 8.51 6.31 -2.23
C ASP A 165 7.84 7.67 -2.39
N TYR A 166 6.60 7.75 -2.04
CA TYR A 166 5.79 8.94 -1.88
C TYR A 166 6.58 10.26 -1.93
N LYS A 167 6.88 10.75 -3.13
CA LYS A 167 7.33 12.12 -3.29
C LYS A 167 6.13 13.03 -3.15
N ILE A 168 6.23 13.93 -2.20
CA ILE A 168 5.51 15.19 -2.30
C ILE A 168 6.09 15.84 -3.54
N SER A 169 5.28 15.98 -4.59
CA SER A 169 5.74 16.68 -5.79
C SER A 169 6.22 18.05 -5.36
N GLU A 170 7.41 18.43 -5.78
CA GLU A 170 7.91 19.79 -5.56
C GLU A 170 7.17 20.81 -6.43
N ASP A 171 6.47 20.32 -7.47
CA ASP A 171 5.61 21.14 -8.31
C ASP A 171 4.34 21.55 -7.55
N LYS A 172 4.18 22.85 -7.37
CA LYS A 172 3.01 23.43 -6.71
C LYS A 172 1.69 23.06 -7.38
N ILE A 173 1.67 22.93 -8.70
CA ILE A 173 0.47 22.55 -9.46
C ILE A 173 0.06 21.11 -9.14
N ASP A 174 1.02 20.21 -9.06
CA ASP A 174 0.73 18.81 -8.72
C ASP A 174 0.35 18.66 -7.24
N GLN A 175 0.94 19.44 -6.35
CA GLN A 175 0.50 19.53 -4.95
C GLN A 175 -0.97 19.96 -4.85
N ILE A 176 -1.36 21.01 -5.59
CA ILE A 176 -2.75 21.50 -5.63
C ILE A 176 -3.69 20.44 -6.22
N LYS A 177 -3.31 19.79 -7.33
CA LYS A 177 -4.10 18.70 -7.92
C LYS A 177 -4.30 17.54 -6.95
N ASP A 178 -3.25 17.13 -6.26
CA ASP A 178 -3.32 16.04 -5.29
C ASP A 178 -4.11 16.45 -4.05
N PHE A 179 -4.00 17.70 -3.60
CA PHE A 179 -4.82 18.25 -2.54
C PHE A 179 -6.31 18.23 -2.91
N ILE A 180 -6.69 18.74 -4.08
CA ILE A 180 -8.08 18.70 -4.57
C ILE A 180 -8.55 17.25 -4.70
N LYS A 181 -7.76 16.40 -5.34
CA LYS A 181 -8.09 14.99 -5.58
C LYS A 181 -8.30 14.19 -4.28
N ASN A 182 -7.64 14.59 -3.22
CA ASN A 182 -7.72 13.92 -1.93
C ASN A 182 -8.83 14.47 -1.03
N ASN A 183 -9.25 15.69 -1.22
CA ASN A 183 -10.25 16.33 -0.36
C ASN A 183 -11.64 16.46 -0.99
N SER A 184 -11.77 16.37 -2.31
CA SER A 184 -13.04 16.50 -3.00
C SER A 184 -13.91 15.27 -2.90
N ILE A 185 -15.15 15.45 -2.42
CA ILE A 185 -16.18 14.38 -2.40
C ILE A 185 -16.61 14.02 -3.82
N PHE A 186 -16.70 14.97 -4.75
CA PHE A 186 -17.06 14.70 -6.12
C PHE A 186 -16.03 13.81 -6.81
N VAL A 187 -14.74 14.10 -6.64
CA VAL A 187 -13.67 13.27 -7.18
C VAL A 187 -13.73 11.86 -6.59
N ASP A 188 -14.05 11.74 -5.31
CA ASP A 188 -14.17 10.45 -4.65
C ASP A 188 -15.36 9.65 -5.19
N LYS A 189 -16.56 10.26 -5.24
CA LYS A 189 -17.75 9.62 -5.78
C LYS A 189 -17.64 9.31 -7.27
N PHE A 190 -17.00 10.19 -8.06
CA PHE A 190 -16.73 9.89 -9.47
C PHE A 190 -15.82 8.67 -9.65
N LYS A 191 -14.76 8.56 -8.84
CA LYS A 191 -13.89 7.38 -8.85
C LYS A 191 -14.64 6.12 -8.42
N PHE A 192 -15.48 6.22 -7.39
CA PHE A 192 -16.33 5.13 -6.95
C PHE A 192 -17.26 4.68 -8.08
N PHE A 193 -18.00 5.62 -8.70
CA PHE A 193 -18.88 5.34 -9.83
C PHE A 193 -18.13 4.70 -11.00
N LYS A 194 -17.02 5.31 -11.43
CA LYS A 194 -16.16 4.78 -12.48
C LYS A 194 -15.72 3.34 -12.19
N ASN A 195 -15.27 3.06 -10.99
CA ASN A 195 -14.81 1.71 -10.63
C ASN A 195 -15.97 0.71 -10.49
N ARG A 196 -17.17 1.19 -10.14
CA ARG A 196 -18.37 0.35 -10.00
C ARG A 196 -18.94 -0.07 -11.35
N TYR A 197 -19.07 0.89 -12.28
CA TYR A 197 -19.75 0.66 -13.57
C TYR A 197 -18.78 0.38 -14.72
N PHE A 198 -17.54 0.79 -14.58
CA PHE A 198 -16.44 0.52 -15.51
C PHE A 198 -15.27 -0.08 -14.75
N PRO A 199 -15.45 -1.28 -14.18
CA PRO A 199 -14.37 -1.94 -13.47
C PRO A 199 -13.20 -2.11 -14.43
N ARG A 200 -12.00 -1.74 -13.99
CA ARG A 200 -10.79 -2.06 -14.76
C ARG A 200 -10.72 -3.58 -14.82
N ASN A 201 -10.69 -4.08 -16.03
CA ASN A 201 -10.48 -5.50 -16.23
C ASN A 201 -9.10 -5.83 -15.64
N THR A 202 -9.07 -6.49 -14.51
CA THR A 202 -7.82 -6.87 -13.81
C THR A 202 -7.13 -8.04 -14.51
N SER A 203 -7.63 -8.48 -15.68
CA SER A 203 -6.96 -9.42 -16.56
C SER A 203 -5.54 -9.01 -16.96
N ALA A 204 -5.16 -7.75 -16.73
CA ALA A 204 -3.75 -7.32 -16.85
C ALA A 204 -2.81 -8.01 -15.83
N TYR A 205 -3.35 -8.53 -14.73
CA TYR A 205 -2.69 -9.52 -13.90
C TYR A 205 -3.22 -10.91 -14.30
N ASP A 206 -3.27 -11.15 -15.58
CA ASP A 206 -3.49 -12.47 -16.12
C ASP A 206 -2.37 -13.36 -15.58
N PHE A 207 -2.67 -14.03 -14.49
CA PHE A 207 -1.88 -15.14 -13.99
C PHE A 207 -1.96 -16.30 -14.99
N ASN A 208 -1.94 -16.03 -16.31
CA ASN A 208 -1.72 -17.03 -17.37
C ASN A 208 -0.39 -17.77 -17.17
N ASN A 209 0.39 -17.32 -16.26
CA ASN A 209 1.51 -18.00 -15.65
C ASN A 209 1.10 -19.00 -14.55
N ALA A 210 -0.12 -19.52 -14.54
CA ALA A 210 -0.45 -20.71 -13.74
C ALA A 210 0.48 -21.88 -14.06
N LYS A 211 1.09 -21.90 -15.25
CA LYS A 211 2.26 -22.73 -15.55
C LYS A 211 3.41 -22.56 -14.55
N LEU A 212 3.65 -21.36 -14.09
CA LEU A 212 4.72 -21.02 -13.15
C LEU A 212 4.56 -21.72 -11.79
N TYR A 213 3.32 -21.92 -11.33
CA TYR A 213 3.08 -22.61 -10.05
C TYR A 213 3.18 -24.12 -10.16
N LYS A 214 2.92 -24.71 -11.34
CA LYS A 214 3.12 -26.15 -11.57
C LYS A 214 4.60 -26.52 -11.66
N ASP A 215 5.42 -25.59 -12.14
CA ASP A 215 6.86 -25.75 -12.32
C ASP A 215 7.67 -25.09 -11.20
N PHE A 216 7.02 -24.71 -10.08
CA PHE A 216 7.70 -24.11 -8.94
C PHE A 216 8.62 -25.13 -8.31
N LYS A 217 9.87 -25.14 -8.76
CA LYS A 217 10.93 -25.89 -8.12
C LYS A 217 11.42 -25.08 -6.93
N TYR A 218 11.59 -25.75 -5.80
CA TYR A 218 12.22 -25.17 -4.62
C TYR A 218 13.51 -24.44 -5.02
N VAL A 219 13.57 -23.17 -4.69
CA VAL A 219 14.71 -22.32 -5.00
C VAL A 219 15.87 -22.73 -4.09
N ASP A 220 16.90 -23.31 -4.67
CA ASP A 220 18.12 -23.60 -3.95
C ASP A 220 18.90 -22.29 -3.70
N TYR A 221 18.77 -21.75 -2.50
CA TYR A 221 19.42 -20.51 -2.09
C TYR A 221 20.96 -20.60 -2.17
N LYS A 222 21.54 -21.79 -1.98
CA LYS A 222 22.98 -22.02 -2.14
C LYS A 222 23.43 -21.76 -3.58
N LYS A 223 22.62 -22.15 -4.57
CA LYS A 223 22.92 -21.83 -5.98
C LYS A 223 22.86 -20.34 -6.27
N ALA A 224 21.94 -19.58 -5.65
CA ALA A 224 21.88 -18.15 -5.77
C ALA A 224 23.13 -17.47 -5.20
N THR A 225 23.61 -17.93 -4.05
CA THR A 225 24.83 -17.41 -3.42
C THR A 225 26.04 -17.61 -4.34
N ILE A 226 26.14 -18.77 -5.01
CA ILE A 226 27.22 -19.03 -5.97
C ILE A 226 27.09 -18.13 -7.19
N LEU A 227 25.87 -17.96 -7.71
CA LEU A 227 25.60 -17.15 -8.91
C LEU A 227 25.97 -15.67 -8.71
N HIS A 228 25.76 -15.14 -7.51
CA HIS A 228 25.98 -13.72 -7.18
C HIS A 228 27.22 -13.45 -6.32
N LYS A 229 28.16 -14.40 -6.29
CA LYS A 229 29.38 -14.30 -5.47
C LYS A 229 30.25 -13.07 -5.81
N ASN A 230 30.30 -12.69 -7.08
CA ASN A 230 31.13 -11.57 -7.52
C ASN A 230 30.34 -10.28 -7.48
N LEU A 231 30.64 -9.43 -6.50
CA LEU A 231 30.07 -8.11 -6.34
C LEU A 231 30.97 -7.08 -7.03
N ASP A 232 30.40 -6.22 -7.84
CA ASP A 232 31.10 -5.06 -8.41
C ASP A 232 30.94 -3.83 -7.50
N LYS A 233 31.59 -2.72 -7.89
CA LYS A 233 31.54 -1.48 -7.11
C LYS A 233 30.11 -0.95 -6.97
N LYS A 234 29.27 -1.09 -8.00
CA LYS A 234 27.87 -0.64 -7.96
C LYS A 234 27.01 -1.49 -7.03
N ASP A 235 27.29 -2.78 -6.95
CA ASP A 235 26.62 -3.67 -6.00
C ASP A 235 26.94 -3.28 -4.56
N LEU A 236 28.21 -2.97 -4.27
CA LEU A 236 28.62 -2.55 -2.94
C LEU A 236 28.00 -1.19 -2.58
N GLU A 237 28.03 -0.21 -3.48
CA GLU A 237 27.35 1.07 -3.29
C GLU A 237 25.84 0.88 -3.04
N PHE A 238 25.21 -0.02 -3.78
CA PHE A 238 23.80 -0.36 -3.58
C PHE A 238 23.53 -0.94 -2.19
N ILE A 239 24.35 -1.92 -1.77
CA ILE A 239 24.25 -2.55 -0.42
C ILE A 239 24.39 -1.48 0.66
N ASP A 240 25.41 -0.62 0.58
CA ASP A 240 25.65 0.41 1.58
C ASP A 240 24.49 1.39 1.71
N VAL A 241 23.92 1.83 0.58
CA VAL A 241 22.73 2.71 0.58
C VAL A 241 21.53 2.01 1.19
N PHE A 242 21.31 0.74 0.86
CA PHE A 242 20.19 -0.04 1.41
C PHE A 242 20.36 -0.28 2.91
N ARG A 243 21.56 -0.67 3.35
CA ARG A 243 21.91 -0.88 4.76
C ARG A 243 21.67 0.39 5.58
N ASN A 244 22.12 1.55 5.10
CA ASN A 244 21.88 2.83 5.77
C ASN A 244 20.38 3.15 5.93
N LYS A 245 19.53 2.77 4.98
CA LYS A 245 18.08 2.93 5.09
C LYS A 245 17.48 1.97 6.13
N LEU A 246 17.95 0.72 6.17
CA LEU A 246 17.51 -0.25 7.18
C LEU A 246 17.90 0.19 8.58
N ASP A 247 19.13 0.70 8.78
CA ASP A 247 19.60 1.19 10.06
C ASP A 247 18.77 2.39 10.53
N LYS A 248 18.41 3.29 9.61
CA LYS A 248 17.50 4.40 9.91
C LYS A 248 16.12 3.90 10.32
N LEU A 249 15.54 2.95 9.58
CA LEU A 249 14.25 2.34 9.92
C LEU A 249 14.31 1.69 11.30
N LYS A 250 15.34 0.87 11.55
CA LYS A 250 15.57 0.19 12.83
C LYS A 250 15.66 1.19 13.98
N SER A 251 16.47 2.25 13.84
CA SER A 251 16.57 3.30 14.85
C SER A 251 15.22 3.98 15.18
N ILE A 252 14.36 4.19 14.19
CA ILE A 252 13.02 4.77 14.41
C ILE A 252 12.14 3.81 15.22
N ILE A 253 12.18 2.53 14.89
CA ILE A 253 11.39 1.48 15.53
C ILE A 253 11.82 1.31 16.98
N GLU A 254 13.12 1.24 17.23
CA GLU A 254 13.70 1.11 18.56
C GLU A 254 13.33 2.32 19.45
N LYS A 255 13.42 3.55 18.93
CA LYS A 255 12.99 4.77 19.65
C LYS A 255 11.50 4.75 20.04
N LYS A 256 10.68 4.00 19.33
CA LYS A 256 9.25 3.84 19.63
C LYS A 256 8.95 2.61 20.49
N ASN A 257 9.97 1.84 20.88
CA ASN A 257 9.89 0.58 21.61
C ASN A 257 9.05 -0.49 20.87
N PHE A 258 9.06 -0.49 19.54
CA PHE A 258 8.45 -1.54 18.74
C PHE A 258 9.48 -2.63 18.40
N LYS A 259 9.01 -3.86 18.19
CA LYS A 259 9.84 -5.01 17.82
C LYS A 259 9.68 -5.27 16.31
N PRO A 260 10.75 -5.10 15.50
CA PRO A 260 10.69 -5.37 14.08
C PRO A 260 10.80 -6.87 13.79
N ILE A 261 10.06 -7.32 12.79
CA ILE A 261 10.18 -8.64 12.18
C ILE A 261 10.37 -8.41 10.68
N PHE A 262 11.55 -8.74 10.15
CA PHE A 262 11.83 -8.60 8.73
C PHE A 262 11.54 -9.90 7.99
N ILE A 263 10.79 -9.80 6.91
CA ILE A 263 10.45 -10.92 6.03
C ILE A 263 10.89 -10.57 4.62
N THR A 264 11.68 -11.45 4.01
CA THR A 264 12.16 -11.30 2.64
C THR A 264 11.05 -11.64 1.64
N GLN A 265 11.07 -10.96 0.49
CA GLN A 265 10.17 -11.29 -0.61
C GLN A 265 10.83 -12.29 -1.55
N ILE A 266 10.09 -13.34 -1.86
CA ILE A 266 10.49 -14.32 -2.88
C ILE A 266 9.80 -13.94 -4.19
N LYS A 267 10.61 -13.75 -5.25
CA LYS A 267 10.13 -13.60 -6.62
C LYS A 267 10.48 -14.87 -7.40
N PHE A 268 9.62 -15.27 -8.32
CA PHE A 268 9.84 -16.44 -9.16
C PHE A 268 11.22 -16.45 -9.86
N ASP A 269 11.67 -15.29 -10.36
CA ASP A 269 13.01 -15.07 -10.94
C ASP A 269 14.03 -14.50 -9.94
N GLY A 270 13.71 -14.50 -8.66
CA GLY A 270 14.50 -13.80 -7.62
C GLY A 270 15.94 -14.26 -7.51
N LEU A 271 16.23 -15.50 -7.93
CA LEU A 271 17.62 -16.00 -8.00
C LEU A 271 18.43 -15.32 -9.10
N LYS A 272 17.80 -14.89 -10.19
CA LYS A 272 18.43 -14.19 -11.30
C LYS A 272 18.48 -12.68 -11.08
N ASP A 273 17.60 -12.16 -10.21
CA ASP A 273 17.55 -10.76 -9.85
C ASP A 273 18.59 -10.47 -8.75
N LYS A 274 19.78 -10.07 -9.18
CA LYS A 274 20.91 -9.81 -8.27
C LYS A 274 20.57 -8.79 -7.19
N LYS A 275 19.89 -7.70 -7.54
CA LYS A 275 19.53 -6.66 -6.56
C LYS A 275 18.55 -7.17 -5.50
N LEU A 276 17.53 -7.95 -5.90
CA LEU A 276 16.62 -8.56 -4.93
C LEU A 276 17.33 -9.58 -4.04
N PHE A 277 18.28 -10.35 -4.61
CA PHE A 277 19.11 -11.26 -3.84
C PHE A 277 19.94 -10.50 -2.79
N LEU A 278 20.57 -9.38 -3.17
CA LEU A 278 21.35 -8.55 -2.26
C LEU A 278 20.48 -7.94 -1.15
N VAL A 279 19.31 -7.40 -1.49
CA VAL A 279 18.33 -6.90 -0.49
C VAL A 279 17.97 -8.00 0.51
N ASN A 280 17.68 -9.20 0.04
CA ASN A 280 17.28 -10.32 0.91
C ASN A 280 18.43 -10.81 1.81
N ASN A 281 19.68 -10.62 1.41
CA ASN A 281 20.83 -10.99 2.23
C ASN A 281 21.16 -9.98 3.34
N GLU A 282 20.70 -8.74 3.20
CA GLU A 282 20.91 -7.68 4.19
C GLU A 282 19.84 -7.67 5.30
N LEU A 283 18.71 -8.37 5.08
CA LEU A 283 17.62 -8.51 6.05
C LEU A 283 17.89 -9.64 7.05
#